data_4155dfd047f5ded09593bab40e8e6aeb
#
_entry.id   4155dfd047f5ded09593bab40e8e6aeb
#
_cell.length_a   1.000
_cell.length_b   1.000
_cell.length_c   1.000
_cell.angle_alpha   90.00
_cell.angle_beta   90.00
_cell.angle_gamma   90.00
#
_symmetry.space_group_name_H-M   'P 1'
#
loop_
_entity.id
_entity.type
_entity.pdbx_description
1 polymer ?
#
loop_
_entity_poly.entity_id
_entity_poly.type
_entity_poly.pdbx_seq_one_letter_code
_entity_poly.pdbx_strand_id
1 'polypeptide(L)'
;MKRRSWGPVLALLAAAVLVPAPAAAEPEHAKITGSWPKDDRTVQVRVYSAAMRQDIMVDVLRPADRSTPAPALYLLNGGGGGQDSATWQKNTDALGFLAGKHVNVVQPVGGKWSYYTDWRAPDPKLGLYKWKTFLTEELPPLIDAEFGTTGVNGIAGLSTSGTAVLQLPIAAPGLYRAVAAYSGCAQTSDPIGREFIKLAVESWGGGDTANMYGPPEDPMWAANDPYLHAEQLRGLELYVSTGTGVPGMYDVYNGSHMQPGPRGFVNQLVLGGVIEAAVNWCTHNLRIKLDQLGIPATYDFQPTGTHSWGYWQQALKDSWPVLARGLGVAE
;
A
#
# COMPACT_ATOMS: atom_id res chain seq x y z
N MET A 1 58.05 6.27 -80.04
CA MET A 1 58.14 5.32 -78.93
C MET A 1 57.92 6.09 -77.58
N LYS A 2 56.73 6.03 -76.97
CA LYS A 2 56.43 6.72 -75.68
C LYS A 2 56.37 5.66 -74.61
N ARG A 3 57.29 5.68 -73.65
CA ARG A 3 57.25 4.81 -72.47
C ARG A 3 56.25 5.38 -71.46
N ARG A 4 55.29 4.58 -71.08
CA ARG A 4 54.35 4.84 -69.96
C ARG A 4 55.00 4.30 -68.66
N SER A 5 55.26 5.19 -67.71
CA SER A 5 55.67 4.86 -66.37
C SER A 5 54.47 4.53 -65.51
N TRP A 6 54.42 3.37 -64.88
CA TRP A 6 53.47 2.98 -63.86
C TRP A 6 54.07 3.33 -62.51
N GLY A 7 53.35 4.20 -61.78
CA GLY A 7 53.65 4.47 -60.36
C GLY A 7 52.92 3.49 -59.46
N PRO A 8 53.46 3.11 -58.29
CA PRO A 8 52.87 2.21 -57.38
C PRO A 8 51.71 2.87 -56.62
N VAL A 9 50.52 2.20 -56.61
CA VAL A 9 49.35 2.56 -55.77
C VAL A 9 49.62 2.00 -54.38
N LEU A 10 49.85 2.86 -53.39
CA LEU A 10 49.86 2.49 -51.98
C LEU A 10 48.42 2.29 -51.52
N ALA A 11 48.03 1.06 -51.19
CA ALA A 11 46.74 0.74 -50.50
C ALA A 11 46.94 1.00 -49.00
N LEU A 12 46.28 2.02 -48.46
CA LEU A 12 46.16 2.25 -47.02
C LEU A 12 45.10 1.28 -46.48
N LEU A 13 45.52 0.28 -45.72
CA LEU A 13 44.65 -0.55 -44.88
C LEU A 13 44.27 0.23 -43.62
N ALA A 14 43.06 0.75 -43.56
CA ALA A 14 42.49 1.30 -42.34
C ALA A 14 42.08 0.15 -41.39
N ALA A 15 42.85 -0.06 -40.33
CA ALA A 15 42.46 -0.97 -39.24
C ALA A 15 41.33 -0.35 -38.44
N ALA A 16 40.09 -0.85 -38.57
CA ALA A 16 38.97 -0.48 -37.71
C ALA A 16 39.22 -1.07 -36.32
N VAL A 17 39.51 -0.23 -35.33
CA VAL A 17 39.52 -0.60 -33.92
C VAL A 17 38.10 -0.78 -33.48
N LEU A 18 37.64 -2.02 -33.32
CA LEU A 18 36.37 -2.35 -32.66
C LEU A 18 36.51 -2.00 -31.17
N VAL A 19 35.98 -0.86 -30.77
CA VAL A 19 35.77 -0.54 -29.35
C VAL A 19 34.61 -1.39 -28.88
N PRO A 20 34.80 -2.30 -27.89
CA PRO A 20 33.67 -3.05 -27.36
C PRO A 20 32.65 -2.08 -26.76
N ALA A 21 31.35 -2.23 -27.13
CA ALA A 21 30.27 -1.49 -26.50
C ALA A 21 30.32 -1.78 -25.00
N PRO A 22 30.08 -0.78 -24.12
CA PRO A 22 30.01 -1.03 -22.70
C PRO A 22 28.89 -2.07 -22.45
N ALA A 23 29.22 -3.12 -21.68
CA ALA A 23 28.24 -4.09 -21.26
C ALA A 23 27.06 -3.34 -20.59
N ALA A 24 25.85 -3.61 -21.05
CA ALA A 24 24.66 -3.07 -20.41
C ALA A 24 24.71 -3.48 -18.93
N ALA A 25 24.60 -2.49 -18.03
CA ALA A 25 24.52 -2.79 -16.60
C ALA A 25 23.34 -3.76 -16.37
N GLU A 26 23.58 -4.83 -15.62
CA GLU A 26 22.50 -5.73 -15.24
C GLU A 26 21.40 -4.92 -14.54
N PRO A 27 20.11 -5.24 -14.79
CA PRO A 27 19.01 -4.54 -14.12
C PRO A 27 19.18 -4.71 -12.60
N GLU A 28 19.14 -3.60 -11.89
CA GLU A 28 19.15 -3.64 -10.43
C GLU A 28 17.91 -4.39 -9.93
N HIS A 29 18.12 -5.35 -9.04
CA HIS A 29 17.06 -6.10 -8.40
C HIS A 29 16.80 -5.58 -6.98
N ALA A 30 15.56 -5.66 -6.55
CA ALA A 30 15.19 -5.38 -5.16
C ALA A 30 15.92 -6.35 -4.22
N LYS A 31 16.40 -5.85 -3.06
CA LYS A 31 17.16 -6.65 -2.10
C LYS A 31 17.09 -6.04 -0.71
N ILE A 32 17.25 -6.89 0.30
CA ILE A 32 17.47 -6.43 1.67
C ILE A 32 18.92 -5.95 1.77
N THR A 33 19.11 -4.68 2.16
CA THR A 33 20.40 -4.03 2.31
C THR A 33 20.85 -3.90 3.76
N GLY A 34 19.97 -4.24 4.72
CA GLY A 34 20.28 -4.26 6.15
C GLY A 34 19.13 -4.84 6.96
N SER A 35 19.44 -5.37 8.14
CA SER A 35 18.49 -5.97 9.07
C SER A 35 18.95 -5.73 10.50
N TRP A 36 18.08 -5.19 11.39
CA TRP A 36 18.40 -4.85 12.77
C TRP A 36 17.25 -5.22 13.71
N PRO A 37 17.52 -5.81 14.88
CA PRO A 37 16.52 -5.95 15.91
C PRO A 37 16.16 -4.57 16.50
N LYS A 38 14.87 -4.26 16.60
CA LYS A 38 14.35 -3.09 17.33
C LYS A 38 14.01 -3.45 18.77
N ASP A 39 13.53 -4.66 18.98
CA ASP A 39 13.24 -5.27 20.27
C ASP A 39 13.30 -6.80 20.11
N ASP A 40 12.86 -7.55 21.13
CA ASP A 40 12.93 -9.04 21.15
C ASP A 40 12.16 -9.70 20.01
N ARG A 41 11.19 -9.02 19.43
CA ARG A 41 10.28 -9.56 18.41
C ARG A 41 10.20 -8.75 17.13
N THR A 42 10.56 -7.49 17.16
CA THR A 42 10.49 -6.60 16.00
C THR A 42 11.87 -6.47 15.36
N VAL A 43 11.93 -6.81 14.09
CA VAL A 43 13.11 -6.60 13.23
C VAL A 43 12.78 -5.50 12.25
N GLN A 44 13.70 -4.54 12.10
CA GLN A 44 13.62 -3.56 11.01
C GLN A 44 14.54 -4.01 9.89
N VAL A 45 14.01 -4.13 8.68
CA VAL A 45 14.81 -4.38 7.48
C VAL A 45 14.81 -3.15 6.59
N ARG A 46 15.92 -2.93 5.93
CA ARG A 46 16.04 -1.94 4.87
C ARG A 46 16.04 -2.65 3.54
N VAL A 47 15.05 -2.33 2.72
CA VAL A 47 14.83 -2.94 1.42
C VAL A 47 15.10 -1.91 0.33
N TYR A 48 16.10 -2.15 -0.52
CA TYR A 48 16.27 -1.37 -1.73
C TYR A 48 15.19 -1.77 -2.73
N SER A 49 14.36 -0.82 -3.13
CA SER A 49 13.38 -0.98 -4.22
C SER A 49 14.04 -0.58 -5.55
N ALA A 50 14.16 -1.51 -6.46
CA ALA A 50 14.68 -1.23 -7.81
C ALA A 50 13.71 -0.36 -8.61
N ALA A 51 12.40 -0.57 -8.46
CA ALA A 51 11.37 0.22 -9.13
C ALA A 51 11.36 1.69 -8.67
N MET A 52 11.61 1.94 -7.38
CA MET A 52 11.66 3.30 -6.82
C MET A 52 13.08 3.88 -6.70
N ARG A 53 14.13 3.05 -6.89
CA ARG A 53 15.55 3.42 -6.76
C ARG A 53 15.87 4.06 -5.42
N GLN A 54 15.30 3.53 -4.35
CA GLN A 54 15.49 4.02 -2.99
C GLN A 54 15.34 2.92 -1.96
N ASP A 55 15.90 3.15 -0.79
CA ASP A 55 15.73 2.28 0.37
C ASP A 55 14.40 2.55 1.07
N ILE A 56 13.66 1.49 1.36
CA ILE A 56 12.42 1.51 2.13
C ILE A 56 12.66 0.78 3.45
N MET A 57 12.32 1.42 4.56
CA MET A 57 12.34 0.78 5.87
C MET A 57 11.07 -0.03 6.07
N VAL A 58 11.22 -1.26 6.57
CA VAL A 58 10.10 -2.17 6.84
C VAL A 58 10.28 -2.73 8.24
N ASP A 59 9.30 -2.49 9.12
CA ASP A 59 9.25 -3.10 10.44
C ASP A 59 8.50 -4.43 10.36
N VAL A 60 9.06 -5.50 10.90
CA VAL A 60 8.46 -6.83 10.91
C VAL A 60 8.33 -7.31 12.35
N LEU A 61 7.11 -7.34 12.87
CA LEU A 61 6.79 -7.97 14.16
C LEU A 61 6.67 -9.47 13.94
N ARG A 62 7.55 -10.25 14.57
CA ARG A 62 7.59 -11.72 14.47
C ARG A 62 6.61 -12.38 15.43
N PRO A 63 6.05 -13.55 15.09
CA PRO A 63 5.26 -14.33 16.03
C PRO A 63 6.09 -14.72 17.27
N ALA A 64 5.41 -15.00 18.39
CA ALA A 64 6.09 -15.44 19.62
C ALA A 64 6.77 -16.83 19.41
N ASP A 65 6.05 -17.74 18.81
CA ASP A 65 6.60 -19.03 18.39
C ASP A 65 7.18 -18.90 16.98
N ARG A 66 8.46 -19.18 16.84
CA ARG A 66 9.21 -19.14 15.57
C ARG A 66 9.68 -20.54 15.15
N SER A 67 9.24 -21.57 15.86
CA SER A 67 9.61 -22.95 15.56
C SER A 67 8.94 -23.48 14.29
N THR A 68 7.83 -22.87 13.90
CA THR A 68 7.11 -23.17 12.66
C THR A 68 6.95 -21.89 11.81
N PRO A 69 6.98 -22.03 10.47
CA PRO A 69 6.70 -20.90 9.59
C PRO A 69 5.33 -20.28 9.86
N ALA A 70 5.25 -18.96 9.84
CA ALA A 70 4.02 -18.21 9.99
C ALA A 70 3.73 -17.39 8.72
N PRO A 71 2.47 -17.15 8.35
CA PRO A 71 2.10 -16.30 7.23
C PRO A 71 2.50 -14.84 7.48
N ALA A 72 2.35 -13.98 6.46
CA ALA A 72 2.61 -12.55 6.57
C ALA A 72 1.31 -11.73 6.45
N LEU A 73 1.12 -10.77 7.37
CA LEU A 73 0.10 -9.74 7.30
C LEU A 73 0.77 -8.40 7.01
N TYR A 74 0.54 -7.86 5.82
CA TYR A 74 0.98 -6.52 5.44
C TYR A 74 0.01 -5.51 6.03
N LEU A 75 0.48 -4.72 7.02
CA LEU A 75 -0.32 -3.72 7.72
C LEU A 75 0.11 -2.32 7.29
N LEU A 76 -0.67 -1.69 6.42
CA LEU A 76 -0.34 -0.41 5.82
C LEU A 76 -0.86 0.76 6.67
N ASN A 77 -0.05 1.81 6.80
CA ASN A 77 -0.48 3.08 7.38
C ASN A 77 -1.31 3.88 6.36
N GLY A 78 -2.06 4.87 6.84
CA GLY A 78 -2.84 5.78 6.00
C GLY A 78 -1.99 6.80 5.24
N GLY A 79 -2.55 7.98 4.99
CA GLY A 79 -1.96 9.01 4.12
C GLY A 79 -0.53 9.43 4.46
N GLY A 80 -0.14 9.40 5.73
CA GLY A 80 1.22 9.70 6.16
C GLY A 80 2.28 8.63 5.85
N GLY A 81 1.87 7.43 5.42
CA GLY A 81 2.79 6.34 5.07
C GLY A 81 3.65 5.84 6.24
N GLY A 82 3.28 6.16 7.48
CA GLY A 82 4.09 5.82 8.66
C GLY A 82 5.31 6.73 8.88
N GLN A 83 5.46 7.78 8.08
CA GLN A 83 6.58 8.74 8.17
C GLN A 83 6.33 9.88 9.16
N ASP A 84 5.13 9.94 9.73
CA ASP A 84 4.72 10.91 10.75
C ASP A 84 4.24 10.23 12.03
N SER A 85 3.51 10.94 12.88
CA SER A 85 2.95 10.38 14.11
C SER A 85 1.64 9.62 13.93
N ALA A 86 1.05 9.65 12.73
CA ALA A 86 -0.20 8.98 12.43
C ALA A 86 0.06 7.50 12.02
N THR A 87 0.43 6.68 12.98
CA THR A 87 0.79 5.27 12.77
C THR A 87 0.01 4.34 13.68
N TRP A 88 -0.13 3.07 13.27
CA TRP A 88 -0.71 2.02 14.07
C TRP A 88 -0.03 1.89 15.45
N GLN A 89 1.30 2.02 15.48
CA GLN A 89 2.09 1.86 16.69
C GLN A 89 1.84 2.97 17.73
N LYS A 90 1.64 4.21 17.26
CA LYS A 90 1.50 5.37 18.15
C LYS A 90 0.08 5.59 18.64
N ASN A 91 -0.90 5.23 17.82
CA ASN A 91 -2.28 5.65 18.06
C ASN A 91 -3.19 4.49 18.46
N THR A 92 -2.66 3.26 18.51
CA THR A 92 -3.46 2.05 18.79
C THR A 92 -2.65 1.02 19.57
N ASP A 93 -3.33 0.00 20.10
CA ASP A 93 -2.75 -1.22 20.63
C ASP A 93 -2.66 -2.37 19.60
N ALA A 94 -2.83 -2.04 18.31
CA ALA A 94 -2.90 -3.02 17.22
C ALA A 94 -1.74 -4.01 17.20
N LEU A 95 -0.51 -3.52 17.39
CA LEU A 95 0.66 -4.42 17.41
C LEU A 95 0.68 -5.31 18.66
N GLY A 96 0.23 -4.80 19.82
CA GLY A 96 0.05 -5.61 21.02
C GLY A 96 -0.96 -6.73 20.83
N PHE A 97 -2.09 -6.44 20.17
CA PHE A 97 -3.08 -7.45 19.79
C PHE A 97 -2.52 -8.49 18.83
N LEU A 98 -1.87 -8.05 17.75
CA LEU A 98 -1.28 -8.93 16.74
C LEU A 98 -0.07 -9.72 17.27
N ALA A 99 0.62 -9.21 18.29
CA ALA A 99 1.70 -9.94 18.96
C ALA A 99 1.24 -11.26 19.60
N GLY A 100 -0.04 -11.39 19.94
CA GLY A 100 -0.63 -12.65 20.41
C GLY A 100 -0.96 -13.66 19.32
N LYS A 101 -0.76 -13.32 18.05
CA LYS A 101 -1.16 -14.12 16.89
C LYS A 101 0.05 -14.77 16.22
N HIS A 102 -0.18 -15.94 15.57
CA HIS A 102 0.88 -16.64 14.82
C HIS A 102 1.01 -16.08 13.40
N VAL A 103 1.54 -14.85 13.30
CA VAL A 103 1.67 -14.12 12.05
C VAL A 103 2.90 -13.20 12.08
N ASN A 104 3.55 -13.00 10.94
CA ASN A 104 4.54 -11.94 10.75
C ASN A 104 3.79 -10.67 10.32
N VAL A 105 3.87 -9.58 11.10
CA VAL A 105 3.23 -8.31 10.73
C VAL A 105 4.24 -7.42 10.04
N VAL A 106 4.05 -7.20 8.76
CA VAL A 106 4.97 -6.47 7.87
C VAL A 106 4.45 -5.04 7.68
N GLN A 107 5.22 -4.07 8.13
CA GLN A 107 4.85 -2.65 8.10
C GLN A 107 5.87 -1.84 7.32
N PRO A 108 5.69 -1.60 6.02
CA PRO A 108 6.53 -0.68 5.28
C PRO A 108 6.32 0.76 5.75
N VAL A 109 7.43 1.51 5.84
CA VAL A 109 7.44 2.93 6.22
C VAL A 109 7.78 3.76 5.00
N GLY A 110 6.81 4.45 4.47
CA GLY A 110 6.92 5.24 3.24
C GLY A 110 5.60 5.33 2.50
N GLY A 111 5.63 5.95 1.32
CA GLY A 111 4.43 6.08 0.50
C GLY A 111 3.46 7.16 0.96
N LYS A 112 3.96 8.20 1.62
CA LYS A 112 3.15 9.35 2.03
C LYS A 112 2.36 9.89 0.84
N TRP A 113 1.03 9.91 0.97
CA TRP A 113 0.05 10.34 -0.04
C TRP A 113 0.09 9.59 -1.37
N SER A 114 0.75 8.42 -1.42
CA SER A 114 0.93 7.64 -2.65
C SER A 114 -0.29 6.82 -3.07
N TYR A 115 -1.24 6.57 -2.17
CA TYR A 115 -2.27 5.52 -2.31
C TYR A 115 -1.67 4.13 -2.56
N TYR A 116 -0.37 3.95 -2.25
CA TYR A 116 0.37 2.71 -2.48
C TYR A 116 0.23 2.14 -3.90
N THR A 117 0.14 3.03 -4.89
CA THR A 117 0.02 2.71 -6.30
C THR A 117 1.26 3.11 -7.08
N ASP A 118 1.35 2.69 -8.34
CA ASP A 118 2.41 3.11 -9.25
C ASP A 118 2.02 4.40 -9.95
N TRP A 119 2.73 5.45 -9.62
CA TRP A 119 2.53 6.73 -10.28
C TRP A 119 3.10 6.68 -11.70
N ARG A 120 2.41 7.31 -12.62
CA ARG A 120 2.78 7.41 -14.04
C ARG A 120 4.10 8.18 -14.24
N ALA A 121 4.36 9.20 -13.44
CA ALA A 121 5.56 10.02 -13.48
C ALA A 121 6.07 10.36 -12.08
N PRO A 122 7.37 10.67 -11.91
CA PRO A 122 7.90 11.22 -10.68
C PRO A 122 7.21 12.56 -10.37
N ASP A 123 6.87 12.77 -9.10
CA ASP A 123 6.30 14.01 -8.61
C ASP A 123 7.38 14.90 -7.99
N PRO A 124 7.42 16.22 -8.26
CA PRO A 124 8.43 17.12 -7.70
C PRO A 124 8.45 17.21 -6.17
N LYS A 125 7.31 16.94 -5.51
CA LYS A 125 7.16 17.00 -4.05
C LYS A 125 7.26 15.63 -3.39
N LEU A 126 6.66 14.62 -4.00
CA LEU A 126 6.49 13.31 -3.40
C LEU A 126 7.51 12.29 -3.93
N GLY A 127 8.13 12.53 -5.08
CA GLY A 127 9.18 11.69 -5.65
C GLY A 127 8.67 10.60 -6.60
N LEU A 128 9.46 9.55 -6.76
CA LEU A 128 9.16 8.41 -7.62
C LEU A 128 8.40 7.35 -6.84
N TYR A 129 7.14 7.16 -7.16
CA TYR A 129 6.28 6.18 -6.51
C TYR A 129 5.96 4.98 -7.42
N LYS A 130 6.41 3.80 -7.01
CA LYS A 130 6.12 2.49 -7.58
C LYS A 130 5.71 1.51 -6.47
N TRP A 131 4.80 1.97 -5.63
CA TRP A 131 4.41 1.24 -4.43
C TRP A 131 3.62 -0.03 -4.73
N LYS A 132 2.84 -0.05 -5.81
CA LYS A 132 2.18 -1.26 -6.28
C LYS A 132 3.24 -2.32 -6.63
N THR A 133 4.18 -2.00 -7.50
CA THR A 133 5.30 -2.90 -7.84
C THR A 133 6.05 -3.36 -6.58
N PHE A 134 6.36 -2.43 -5.67
CA PHE A 134 7.06 -2.77 -4.43
C PHE A 134 6.31 -3.79 -3.58
N LEU A 135 5.00 -3.59 -3.37
CA LEU A 135 4.17 -4.43 -2.51
C LEU A 135 3.70 -5.73 -3.17
N THR A 136 3.75 -5.82 -4.50
CA THR A 136 3.29 -7.01 -5.21
C THR A 136 4.40 -7.86 -5.80
N GLU A 137 5.56 -7.29 -6.11
CA GLU A 137 6.63 -7.97 -6.83
C GLU A 137 7.96 -7.98 -6.06
N GLU A 138 8.32 -6.88 -5.38
CA GLU A 138 9.64 -6.74 -4.77
C GLU A 138 9.67 -7.20 -3.31
N LEU A 139 8.77 -6.69 -2.46
CA LEU A 139 8.82 -6.93 -1.02
C LEU A 139 8.42 -8.35 -0.62
N PRO A 140 7.32 -8.96 -1.13
CA PRO A 140 6.86 -10.26 -0.64
C PRO A 140 7.90 -11.37 -0.72
N PRO A 141 8.59 -11.62 -1.85
CA PRO A 141 9.59 -12.68 -1.92
C PRO A 141 10.80 -12.43 -1.01
N LEU A 142 11.14 -11.16 -0.74
CA LEU A 142 12.23 -10.83 0.19
C LEU A 142 11.85 -11.11 1.64
N ILE A 143 10.60 -10.82 2.03
CA ILE A 143 10.08 -11.13 3.37
C ILE A 143 9.99 -12.64 3.56
N ASP A 144 9.51 -13.38 2.56
CA ASP A 144 9.41 -14.84 2.61
C ASP A 144 10.79 -15.47 2.81
N ALA A 145 11.79 -15.02 2.07
CA ALA A 145 13.16 -15.54 2.15
C ALA A 145 13.84 -15.18 3.47
N GLU A 146 13.73 -13.91 3.94
CA GLU A 146 14.40 -13.42 5.15
C GLU A 146 13.81 -14.03 6.42
N PHE A 147 12.50 -14.20 6.47
CA PHE A 147 11.80 -14.62 7.68
C PHE A 147 11.27 -16.05 7.66
N GLY A 148 11.41 -16.76 6.55
CA GLY A 148 10.94 -18.14 6.40
C GLY A 148 9.42 -18.22 6.58
N THR A 149 8.66 -17.37 5.90
CA THR A 149 7.19 -17.37 6.01
C THR A 149 6.57 -18.55 5.26
N THR A 150 5.26 -18.74 5.41
CA THR A 150 4.54 -19.79 4.66
C THR A 150 4.29 -19.43 3.20
N GLY A 151 4.61 -18.18 2.77
CA GLY A 151 4.22 -17.63 1.47
C GLY A 151 2.72 -17.26 1.38
N VAL A 152 1.94 -17.47 2.44
CA VAL A 152 0.54 -17.04 2.51
C VAL A 152 0.50 -15.61 3.06
N ASN A 153 -0.15 -14.71 2.31
CA ASN A 153 -0.18 -13.30 2.64
C ASN A 153 -1.61 -12.79 2.85
N GLY A 154 -1.77 -11.92 3.84
CA GLY A 154 -2.92 -11.05 4.02
C GLY A 154 -2.49 -9.59 3.97
N ILE A 155 -3.45 -8.70 3.74
CA ILE A 155 -3.18 -7.27 3.71
C ILE A 155 -4.31 -6.49 4.40
N ALA A 156 -3.93 -5.50 5.20
CA ALA A 156 -4.86 -4.63 5.90
C ALA A 156 -4.40 -3.16 5.83
N GLY A 157 -5.35 -2.24 5.75
CA GLY A 157 -5.02 -0.82 5.67
C GLY A 157 -6.23 0.08 5.92
N LEU A 158 -5.93 1.35 6.26
CA LEU A 158 -6.93 2.37 6.61
C LEU A 158 -6.83 3.60 5.71
N SER A 159 -7.96 4.31 5.55
CA SER A 159 -7.96 5.57 4.80
C SER A 159 -7.43 5.38 3.37
N THR A 160 -6.39 6.09 2.96
CA THR A 160 -5.78 5.94 1.62
C THR A 160 -5.28 4.52 1.37
N SER A 161 -4.74 3.83 2.39
CA SER A 161 -4.37 2.42 2.25
C SER A 161 -5.57 1.47 2.32
N GLY A 162 -6.70 1.87 2.90
CA GLY A 162 -7.96 1.13 2.81
C GLY A 162 -8.45 0.99 1.36
N THR A 163 -8.17 1.97 0.50
CA THR A 163 -8.35 1.86 -0.95
C THR A 163 -7.31 0.92 -1.58
N ALA A 164 -6.03 1.11 -1.21
CA ALA A 164 -4.92 0.36 -1.79
C ALA A 164 -5.01 -1.14 -1.54
N VAL A 165 -5.46 -1.58 -0.34
CA VAL A 165 -5.58 -3.01 -0.02
C VAL A 165 -6.65 -3.74 -0.83
N LEU A 166 -7.52 -3.01 -1.50
CA LEU A 166 -8.44 -3.56 -2.50
C LEU A 166 -7.80 -3.57 -3.91
N GLN A 167 -6.94 -2.59 -4.23
CA GLN A 167 -6.27 -2.51 -5.53
C GLN A 167 -5.15 -3.55 -5.69
N LEU A 168 -4.36 -3.77 -4.63
CA LEU A 168 -3.17 -4.62 -4.69
C LEU A 168 -3.47 -6.09 -5.00
N PRO A 169 -4.50 -6.74 -4.39
CA PRO A 169 -4.90 -8.10 -4.77
C PRO A 169 -5.44 -8.22 -6.19
N ILE A 170 -6.11 -7.17 -6.69
CA ILE A 170 -6.57 -7.09 -8.09
C ILE A 170 -5.36 -7.05 -9.04
N ALA A 171 -4.33 -6.28 -8.68
CA ALA A 171 -3.11 -6.17 -9.50
C ALA A 171 -2.23 -7.43 -9.45
N ALA A 172 -2.28 -8.20 -8.36
CA ALA A 172 -1.49 -9.42 -8.16
C ALA A 172 -2.37 -10.58 -7.69
N PRO A 173 -3.16 -11.19 -8.58
CA PRO A 173 -4.06 -12.29 -8.25
C PRO A 173 -3.32 -13.47 -7.60
N GLY A 174 -3.83 -13.92 -6.46
CA GLY A 174 -3.27 -15.05 -5.71
C GLY A 174 -2.15 -14.70 -4.72
N LEU A 175 -1.59 -13.49 -4.74
CA LEU A 175 -0.58 -13.06 -3.78
C LEU A 175 -1.16 -12.90 -2.37
N TYR A 176 -2.33 -12.27 -2.25
CA TYR A 176 -3.03 -12.06 -0.99
C TYR A 176 -4.25 -12.97 -0.90
N ARG A 177 -4.51 -13.55 0.27
CA ARG A 177 -5.66 -14.44 0.54
C ARG A 177 -6.73 -13.77 1.41
N ALA A 178 -6.33 -12.79 2.20
CA ALA A 178 -7.21 -12.03 3.09
C ALA A 178 -6.96 -10.53 2.92
N VAL A 179 -8.03 -9.76 2.96
CA VAL A 179 -8.02 -8.30 2.81
C VAL A 179 -8.91 -7.68 3.88
N ALA A 180 -8.37 -6.69 4.60
CA ALA A 180 -9.18 -5.87 5.50
C ALA A 180 -9.00 -4.38 5.14
N ALA A 181 -10.09 -3.76 4.68
CA ALA A 181 -10.15 -2.36 4.27
C ALA A 181 -10.94 -1.55 5.31
N TYR A 182 -10.26 -0.62 5.98
CA TYR A 182 -10.87 0.23 6.99
C TYR A 182 -10.99 1.66 6.46
N SER A 183 -12.20 2.17 6.38
CA SER A 183 -12.48 3.55 5.92
C SER A 183 -11.78 3.91 4.61
N GLY A 184 -11.80 3.01 3.61
CA GLY A 184 -11.25 3.22 2.28
C GLY A 184 -12.33 3.36 1.21
N CYS A 185 -12.18 4.28 0.24
CA CYS A 185 -13.09 4.41 -0.89
C CYS A 185 -12.62 3.57 -2.07
N ALA A 186 -13.42 2.61 -2.51
CA ALA A 186 -13.09 1.74 -3.64
C ALA A 186 -13.31 2.39 -5.02
N GLN A 187 -13.99 3.54 -5.09
CA GLN A 187 -14.37 4.21 -6.33
C GLN A 187 -13.38 5.33 -6.68
N THR A 188 -12.24 4.97 -7.25
CA THR A 188 -11.16 5.93 -7.55
C THR A 188 -11.38 6.72 -8.84
N SER A 189 -12.10 6.17 -9.81
CA SER A 189 -12.40 6.82 -11.09
C SER A 189 -13.73 7.57 -11.11
N ASP A 190 -14.58 7.36 -10.11
CA ASP A 190 -15.80 8.13 -9.92
C ASP A 190 -15.49 9.62 -9.67
N PRO A 191 -16.30 10.58 -10.17
CA PRO A 191 -16.04 12.00 -9.96
C PRO A 191 -15.85 12.40 -8.48
N ILE A 192 -16.64 11.81 -7.56
CA ILE A 192 -16.52 12.08 -6.11
C ILE A 192 -15.25 11.41 -5.56
N GLY A 193 -14.98 10.17 -5.90
CA GLY A 193 -13.77 9.45 -5.48
C GLY A 193 -12.50 10.16 -5.93
N ARG A 194 -12.46 10.69 -7.16
CA ARG A 194 -11.34 11.50 -7.65
C ARG A 194 -11.10 12.75 -6.82
N GLU A 195 -12.16 13.48 -6.44
CA GLU A 195 -12.01 14.67 -5.61
C GLU A 195 -11.43 14.35 -4.23
N PHE A 196 -11.73 13.18 -3.64
CA PHE A 196 -11.07 12.73 -2.40
C PHE A 196 -9.59 12.43 -2.61
N ILE A 197 -9.23 11.79 -3.72
CA ILE A 197 -7.83 11.53 -4.05
C ILE A 197 -7.08 12.86 -4.25
N LYS A 198 -7.66 13.81 -4.98
CA LYS A 198 -7.09 15.15 -5.15
C LYS A 198 -6.93 15.88 -3.82
N LEU A 199 -7.94 15.86 -2.95
CA LEU A 199 -7.84 16.45 -1.62
C LEU A 199 -6.65 15.86 -0.84
N ALA A 200 -6.50 14.55 -0.84
CA ALA A 200 -5.41 13.89 -0.13
C ALA A 200 -4.04 14.16 -0.77
N VAL A 201 -3.92 13.98 -2.07
CA VAL A 201 -2.65 14.07 -2.80
C VAL A 201 -2.21 15.52 -3.00
N GLU A 202 -3.12 16.38 -3.44
CA GLU A 202 -2.79 17.76 -3.83
C GLU A 202 -2.84 18.70 -2.64
N SER A 203 -3.98 18.73 -1.89
CA SER A 203 -4.17 19.70 -0.81
C SER A 203 -3.36 19.36 0.44
N TRP A 204 -3.26 18.09 0.81
CA TRP A 204 -2.50 17.65 2.01
C TRP A 204 -1.09 17.19 1.68
N GLY A 205 -0.92 16.48 0.56
CA GLY A 205 0.36 15.94 0.11
C GLY A 205 1.23 16.97 -0.61
N GLY A 206 0.65 17.95 -1.24
CA GLY A 206 1.31 18.93 -2.09
C GLY A 206 1.84 18.33 -3.40
N GLY A 207 1.39 17.13 -3.77
CA GLY A 207 1.69 16.48 -5.04
C GLY A 207 0.69 16.87 -6.13
N ASP A 208 0.74 16.15 -7.25
CA ASP A 208 -0.15 16.37 -8.39
C ASP A 208 -0.71 15.02 -8.87
N THR A 209 -2.05 14.90 -8.86
CA THR A 209 -2.72 13.67 -9.33
C THR A 209 -2.51 13.41 -10.83
N ALA A 210 -2.13 14.42 -11.60
CA ALA A 210 -1.71 14.22 -12.99
C ALA A 210 -0.43 13.37 -13.10
N ASN A 211 0.48 13.47 -12.12
CA ASN A 211 1.66 12.59 -12.02
C ASN A 211 1.28 11.19 -11.53
N MET A 212 0.19 11.05 -10.79
CA MET A 212 -0.31 9.77 -10.29
C MET A 212 -1.01 8.97 -11.39
N TYR A 213 -2.12 9.47 -11.90
CA TYR A 213 -2.98 8.76 -12.85
C TYR A 213 -3.25 9.51 -14.16
N GLY A 214 -2.70 10.72 -14.33
CA GLY A 214 -2.97 11.55 -15.49
C GLY A 214 -4.19 12.47 -15.31
N PRO A 215 -4.59 13.19 -16.37
CA PRO A 215 -5.79 14.01 -16.35
C PRO A 215 -7.04 13.17 -16.10
N PRO A 216 -8.19 13.82 -15.77
CA PRO A 216 -9.42 13.10 -15.39
C PRO A 216 -9.91 12.05 -16.39
N GLU A 217 -9.59 12.21 -17.66
CA GLU A 217 -10.00 11.32 -18.75
C GLU A 217 -9.00 10.18 -18.99
N ASP A 218 -7.86 10.18 -18.29
CA ASP A 218 -6.84 9.14 -18.49
C ASP A 218 -7.36 7.77 -18.01
N PRO A 219 -7.17 6.73 -18.83
CA PRO A 219 -7.66 5.39 -18.49
C PRO A 219 -7.00 4.79 -17.24
N MET A 220 -5.88 5.35 -16.76
CA MET A 220 -5.25 4.90 -15.52
C MET A 220 -6.16 5.04 -14.30
N TRP A 221 -7.06 6.03 -14.27
CA TRP A 221 -8.05 6.15 -13.19
C TRP A 221 -8.93 4.91 -13.10
N ALA A 222 -9.53 4.52 -14.24
CA ALA A 222 -10.37 3.33 -14.31
C ALA A 222 -9.57 2.03 -14.08
N ALA A 223 -8.35 1.95 -14.62
CA ALA A 223 -7.49 0.78 -14.46
C ALA A 223 -7.07 0.51 -12.99
N ASN A 224 -7.10 1.53 -12.14
CA ASN A 224 -6.78 1.42 -10.71
C ASN A 224 -8.03 1.60 -9.82
N ASP A 225 -9.22 1.34 -10.33
CA ASP A 225 -10.48 1.47 -9.59
C ASP A 225 -10.97 0.10 -9.11
N PRO A 226 -10.90 -0.20 -7.78
CA PRO A 226 -11.33 -1.49 -7.25
C PRO A 226 -12.82 -1.77 -7.48
N TYR A 227 -13.66 -0.77 -7.53
CA TYR A 227 -15.10 -0.93 -7.77
C TYR A 227 -15.38 -1.42 -9.19
N LEU A 228 -14.67 -0.90 -10.19
CA LEU A 228 -14.79 -1.35 -11.57
C LEU A 228 -14.27 -2.78 -11.76
N HIS A 229 -13.25 -3.15 -11.00
CA HIS A 229 -12.60 -4.45 -11.06
C HIS A 229 -12.98 -5.40 -9.92
N ALA A 230 -14.11 -5.14 -9.25
CA ALA A 230 -14.56 -5.89 -8.06
C ALA A 230 -14.70 -7.41 -8.29
N GLU A 231 -14.97 -7.86 -9.53
CA GLU A 231 -15.01 -9.29 -9.88
C GLU A 231 -13.69 -10.02 -9.55
N GLN A 232 -12.56 -9.33 -9.62
CA GLN A 232 -11.22 -9.90 -9.34
C GLN A 232 -10.96 -10.08 -7.83
N LEU A 233 -11.86 -9.61 -6.96
CA LEU A 233 -11.82 -9.87 -5.52
C LEU A 233 -12.44 -11.23 -5.14
N ARG A 234 -12.96 -11.97 -6.11
CA ARG A 234 -13.56 -13.29 -5.90
C ARG A 234 -12.55 -14.28 -5.33
N GLY A 235 -12.96 -14.99 -4.28
CA GLY A 235 -12.14 -16.02 -3.62
C GLY A 235 -11.21 -15.48 -2.53
N LEU A 236 -11.25 -14.18 -2.26
CA LEU A 236 -10.56 -13.58 -1.11
C LEU A 236 -11.46 -13.58 0.13
N GLU A 237 -10.84 -13.72 1.30
CA GLU A 237 -11.49 -13.41 2.58
C GLU A 237 -11.50 -11.89 2.75
N LEU A 238 -12.69 -11.28 2.68
CA LEU A 238 -12.85 -9.83 2.65
C LEU A 238 -13.52 -9.32 3.93
N TYR A 239 -12.90 -8.31 4.55
CA TYR A 239 -13.49 -7.49 5.61
C TYR A 239 -13.46 -6.02 5.22
N VAL A 240 -14.58 -5.33 5.33
CA VAL A 240 -14.71 -3.91 4.98
C VAL A 240 -15.47 -3.17 6.05
N SER A 241 -14.90 -2.10 6.59
CA SER A 241 -15.53 -1.31 7.65
C SER A 241 -15.56 0.18 7.35
N THR A 242 -16.57 0.86 7.89
CA THR A 242 -16.71 2.32 7.87
C THR A 242 -17.68 2.79 8.96
N GLY A 243 -17.44 4.00 9.49
CA GLY A 243 -18.43 4.73 10.28
C GLY A 243 -19.34 5.58 9.39
N THR A 244 -20.20 6.38 10.01
CA THR A 244 -21.13 7.27 9.29
C THR A 244 -20.65 8.72 9.19
N GLY A 245 -19.54 9.07 9.87
CA GLY A 245 -19.11 10.44 10.06
C GLY A 245 -19.77 11.16 11.24
N VAL A 246 -20.82 10.58 11.81
CA VAL A 246 -21.42 11.10 13.05
C VAL A 246 -20.49 10.75 14.23
N PRO A 247 -20.10 11.73 15.07
CA PRO A 247 -19.28 11.46 16.22
C PRO A 247 -19.84 10.36 17.12
N GLY A 248 -19.00 9.48 17.64
CA GLY A 248 -19.38 8.34 18.44
C GLY A 248 -18.45 8.11 19.62
N MET A 249 -18.38 6.86 20.10
CA MET A 249 -17.76 6.51 21.38
C MET A 249 -16.28 6.85 21.51
N TYR A 250 -15.52 6.93 20.41
CA TYR A 250 -14.11 7.30 20.42
C TYR A 250 -13.87 8.79 20.13
N ASP A 251 -14.90 9.57 19.85
CA ASP A 251 -14.83 11.00 19.56
C ASP A 251 -15.09 11.82 20.84
N VAL A 252 -14.29 11.54 21.87
CA VAL A 252 -14.42 12.15 23.20
C VAL A 252 -13.25 13.10 23.44
N TYR A 253 -13.54 14.34 23.87
CA TYR A 253 -12.50 15.31 24.24
C TYR A 253 -11.60 14.76 25.36
N ASN A 254 -10.29 14.82 25.17
CA ASN A 254 -9.27 14.19 26.01
C ASN A 254 -9.33 12.66 26.09
N GLY A 255 -10.06 11.99 25.19
CA GLY A 255 -10.03 10.54 25.04
C GLY A 255 -8.70 10.03 24.46
N SER A 256 -8.40 8.76 24.67
CA SER A 256 -7.12 8.13 24.27
C SER A 256 -6.85 8.15 22.77
N HIS A 257 -7.89 8.27 21.93
CA HIS A 257 -7.78 8.28 20.48
C HIS A 257 -8.06 9.66 19.87
N MET A 258 -8.14 10.70 20.71
CA MET A 258 -8.37 12.07 20.26
C MET A 258 -7.10 12.64 19.60
N GLN A 259 -7.27 13.35 18.49
CA GLN A 259 -6.19 14.15 17.93
C GLN A 259 -5.76 15.25 18.91
N PRO A 260 -4.45 15.54 19.06
CA PRO A 260 -3.95 16.40 20.11
C PRO A 260 -4.52 17.82 20.08
N GLY A 261 -4.96 18.27 21.25
CA GLY A 261 -5.43 19.64 21.49
C GLY A 261 -6.83 19.96 20.91
N PRO A 262 -7.39 21.13 21.27
CA PRO A 262 -8.75 21.50 20.86
C PRO A 262 -8.93 21.57 19.34
N ARG A 263 -7.91 22.05 18.61
CA ARG A 263 -7.94 22.10 17.14
C ARG A 263 -7.94 20.70 16.53
N GLY A 264 -7.13 19.78 17.08
CA GLY A 264 -7.09 18.39 16.64
C GLY A 264 -8.44 17.72 16.85
N PHE A 265 -9.08 17.94 17.99
CA PHE A 265 -10.40 17.41 18.27
C PHE A 265 -11.47 17.95 17.30
N VAL A 266 -11.49 19.25 17.04
CA VAL A 266 -12.41 19.85 16.06
C VAL A 266 -12.17 19.27 14.66
N ASN A 267 -10.91 19.11 14.25
CA ASN A 267 -10.58 18.48 12.97
C ASN A 267 -11.08 17.03 12.92
N GLN A 268 -10.92 16.24 13.99
CA GLN A 268 -11.44 14.88 14.06
C GLN A 268 -12.95 14.84 13.87
N LEU A 269 -13.70 15.74 14.54
CA LEU A 269 -15.15 15.78 14.44
C LEU A 269 -15.64 16.29 13.09
N VAL A 270 -15.07 17.40 12.59
CA VAL A 270 -15.59 18.07 11.40
C VAL A 270 -14.99 17.46 10.13
N LEU A 271 -13.68 17.56 9.96
CA LEU A 271 -13.02 17.04 8.75
C LEU A 271 -13.09 15.52 8.71
N GLY A 272 -12.78 14.85 9.85
CA GLY A 272 -12.89 13.40 9.96
C GLY A 272 -14.32 12.92 9.75
N GLY A 273 -15.33 13.65 10.24
CA GLY A 273 -16.74 13.34 10.00
C GLY A 273 -17.12 13.41 8.52
N VAL A 274 -16.69 14.46 7.82
CA VAL A 274 -16.97 14.64 6.37
C VAL A 274 -16.29 13.53 5.55
N ILE A 275 -15.03 13.22 5.85
CA ILE A 275 -14.30 12.17 5.14
C ILE A 275 -15.00 10.83 5.34
N GLU A 276 -15.34 10.49 6.59
CA GLU A 276 -15.95 9.19 6.89
C GLU A 276 -17.34 9.05 6.27
N ALA A 277 -18.16 10.11 6.26
CA ALA A 277 -19.46 10.10 5.58
C ALA A 277 -19.33 9.81 4.08
N ALA A 278 -18.31 10.36 3.46
CA ALA A 278 -18.02 10.12 2.05
C ALA A 278 -17.51 8.69 1.79
N VAL A 279 -16.62 8.20 2.65
CA VAL A 279 -16.14 6.81 2.59
C VAL A 279 -17.28 5.83 2.84
N ASN A 280 -18.20 6.15 3.75
CA ASN A 280 -19.39 5.36 4.00
C ASN A 280 -20.22 5.17 2.71
N TRP A 281 -20.43 6.24 1.96
CA TRP A 281 -21.11 6.16 0.66
C TRP A 281 -20.38 5.23 -0.32
N CYS A 282 -19.06 5.38 -0.48
CA CYS A 282 -18.24 4.50 -1.33
C CYS A 282 -18.37 3.03 -0.90
N THR A 283 -18.34 2.77 0.41
CA THR A 283 -18.33 1.43 0.98
C THR A 283 -19.69 0.73 0.78
N HIS A 284 -20.79 1.47 0.89
CA HIS A 284 -22.12 0.95 0.56
C HIS A 284 -22.24 0.59 -0.92
N ASN A 285 -21.68 1.42 -1.81
CA ASN A 285 -21.66 1.12 -3.24
C ASN A 285 -20.84 -0.15 -3.52
N LEU A 286 -19.67 -0.30 -2.88
CA LEU A 286 -18.87 -1.52 -3.00
C LEU A 286 -19.64 -2.76 -2.52
N ARG A 287 -20.35 -2.68 -1.38
CA ARG A 287 -21.20 -3.75 -0.91
C ARG A 287 -22.23 -4.16 -1.95
N ILE A 288 -23.00 -3.19 -2.47
CA ILE A 288 -24.00 -3.46 -3.51
C ILE A 288 -23.36 -4.16 -4.72
N LYS A 289 -22.19 -3.69 -5.14
CA LYS A 289 -21.45 -4.28 -6.26
C LYS A 289 -21.02 -5.72 -6.00
N LEU A 290 -20.46 -6.00 -4.82
CA LEU A 290 -20.04 -7.35 -4.45
C LEU A 290 -21.23 -8.29 -4.29
N ASP A 291 -22.34 -7.83 -3.70
CA ASP A 291 -23.59 -8.58 -3.57
C ASP A 291 -24.15 -8.96 -4.95
N GLN A 292 -24.16 -8.02 -5.93
CA GLN A 292 -24.57 -8.26 -7.31
C GLN A 292 -23.70 -9.29 -8.04
N LEU A 293 -22.40 -9.32 -7.69
CA LEU A 293 -21.44 -10.27 -8.25
C LEU A 293 -21.46 -11.63 -7.51
N GLY A 294 -22.19 -11.75 -6.41
CA GLY A 294 -22.19 -12.94 -5.56
C GLY A 294 -20.81 -13.18 -4.92
N ILE A 295 -20.09 -12.12 -4.56
CA ILE A 295 -18.80 -12.18 -3.88
C ILE A 295 -19.03 -11.92 -2.39
N PRO A 296 -18.80 -12.92 -1.52
CA PRO A 296 -19.03 -12.75 -0.08
C PRO A 296 -17.98 -11.81 0.53
N ALA A 297 -18.41 -10.96 1.45
CA ALA A 297 -17.56 -10.13 2.28
C ALA A 297 -18.18 -9.93 3.66
N THR A 298 -17.36 -9.75 4.68
CA THR A 298 -17.79 -9.33 6.01
C THR A 298 -17.79 -7.80 6.06
N TYR A 299 -18.91 -7.23 6.44
CA TYR A 299 -19.07 -5.77 6.56
C TYR A 299 -19.29 -5.37 8.00
N ASP A 300 -18.61 -4.31 8.42
CA ASP A 300 -18.81 -3.65 9.70
C ASP A 300 -19.19 -2.17 9.46
N PHE A 301 -20.48 -1.91 9.33
CA PHE A 301 -21.04 -0.58 9.17
C PHE A 301 -21.45 -0.02 10.53
N GLN A 302 -20.56 0.79 11.12
CA GLN A 302 -20.82 1.40 12.42
C GLN A 302 -21.87 2.51 12.30
N PRO A 303 -22.86 2.58 13.22
CA PRO A 303 -23.91 3.61 13.18
C PRO A 303 -23.39 5.02 13.47
N THR A 304 -22.20 5.11 14.06
CA THR A 304 -21.46 6.34 14.34
C THR A 304 -19.98 6.12 14.02
N GLY A 305 -19.17 7.17 14.10
CA GLY A 305 -17.73 7.08 13.93
C GLY A 305 -17.23 8.07 12.91
N THR A 306 -16.19 8.81 13.29
CA THR A 306 -15.42 9.70 12.42
C THR A 306 -14.20 8.97 11.86
N HIS A 307 -13.45 9.62 10.97
CA HIS A 307 -12.22 9.11 10.37
C HIS A 307 -11.07 9.13 11.39
N SER A 308 -11.09 8.21 12.37
CA SER A 308 -10.18 8.28 13.51
C SER A 308 -9.74 6.92 14.08
N TRP A 309 -8.63 6.95 14.83
CA TRP A 309 -7.87 5.77 15.27
C TRP A 309 -8.63 4.80 16.15
N GLY A 310 -9.55 5.27 16.98
CA GLY A 310 -10.31 4.39 17.86
C GLY A 310 -11.17 3.38 17.10
N TYR A 311 -11.79 3.84 16.03
CA TYR A 311 -12.61 2.97 15.16
C TYR A 311 -11.74 2.00 14.35
N TRP A 312 -10.58 2.45 13.85
CA TRP A 312 -9.66 1.57 13.10
C TRP A 312 -9.02 0.51 13.98
N GLN A 313 -8.68 0.86 15.23
CA GLN A 313 -8.21 -0.11 16.21
C GLN A 313 -9.24 -1.22 16.45
N GLN A 314 -10.50 -0.84 16.64
CA GLN A 314 -11.57 -1.81 16.85
C GLN A 314 -11.80 -2.64 15.57
N ALA A 315 -11.89 -2.00 14.42
CA ALA A 315 -12.06 -2.68 13.13
C ALA A 315 -10.94 -3.69 12.83
N LEU A 316 -9.68 -3.38 13.17
CA LEU A 316 -8.59 -4.34 13.05
C LEU A 316 -8.83 -5.59 13.90
N LYS A 317 -9.26 -5.42 15.16
CA LYS A 317 -9.55 -6.54 16.06
C LYS A 317 -10.73 -7.38 15.56
N ASP A 318 -11.79 -6.72 15.10
CA ASP A 318 -13.00 -7.37 14.59
C ASP A 318 -12.78 -8.05 13.24
N SER A 319 -11.79 -7.58 12.44
CA SER A 319 -11.41 -8.22 11.19
C SER A 319 -10.57 -9.48 11.37
N TRP A 320 -10.01 -9.71 12.57
CA TRP A 320 -9.07 -10.81 12.78
C TRP A 320 -9.63 -12.19 12.39
N PRO A 321 -10.87 -12.59 12.71
CA PRO A 321 -11.40 -13.88 12.28
C PRO A 321 -11.40 -14.05 10.75
N VAL A 322 -11.64 -12.98 9.99
CA VAL A 322 -11.60 -12.99 8.51
C VAL A 322 -10.14 -13.12 8.03
N LEU A 323 -9.25 -12.33 8.60
CA LEU A 323 -7.83 -12.38 8.27
C LEU A 323 -7.23 -13.74 8.62
N ALA A 324 -7.56 -14.30 9.79
CA ALA A 324 -7.07 -15.59 10.25
C ALA A 324 -7.48 -16.74 9.32
N ARG A 325 -8.74 -16.74 8.84
CA ARG A 325 -9.19 -17.75 7.86
C ARG A 325 -8.37 -17.71 6.58
N GLY A 326 -8.19 -16.53 5.99
CA GLY A 326 -7.41 -16.41 4.75
C GLY A 326 -5.92 -16.68 4.93
N LEU A 327 -5.38 -16.42 6.13
CA LEU A 327 -4.00 -16.70 6.50
C LEU A 327 -3.79 -18.17 6.92
N GLY A 328 -4.87 -18.92 7.20
CA GLY A 328 -4.79 -20.31 7.64
C GLY A 328 -4.24 -20.47 9.06
N VAL A 329 -4.52 -19.50 9.94
CA VAL A 329 -4.11 -19.51 11.36
C VAL A 329 -5.32 -19.49 12.28
N ALA A 330 -5.10 -19.79 13.57
CA ALA A 330 -6.15 -19.72 14.58
C ALA A 330 -6.64 -18.27 14.79
N GLU A 331 -7.94 -18.12 15.12
CA GLU A 331 -8.58 -16.85 15.43
C GLU A 331 -8.06 -16.20 16.72
#